data_c4b9417a5d2ba98bf869578e43a0f358
#
_entry.id   c4b9417a5d2ba98bf869578e43a0f358
#
_cell.length_a   1.000
_cell.length_b   1.000
_cell.length_c   1.000
_cell.angle_alpha   90.00
_cell.angle_beta   90.00
_cell.angle_gamma   90.00
#
_symmetry.space_group_name_H-M   'P 1'
#
loop_
_entity.id
_entity.type
_entity.pdbx_description
1 polymer ?
#
loop_
_entity_poly.entity_id
_entity_poly.type
_entity_poly.pdbx_seq_one_letter_code
_entity_poly.pdbx_strand_id
1 'polypeptide(L)'
;GFDFEAGRLDVSTHPFCGGVPEDVRMTTRFRDDEFLSSLMGTIHETGHGRYEQNLPRDWLGQPVAEARSAALHESQSLSFEMQLGSHPGFVNRLAPLVREAFGEQPAFAPQNLHRLLTRVKPGYIRVDADEVTYPAHIILRYEIERPLIEGEIEPEDIPALWDAKMMELLGVDTRGNFKDGPLQDVHWPEALFGYFPCYSLGAM
;
A
#
# COMPACT_ATOMS: atom_id res chain seq x y z
N GLY A 1 12.73 7.25 -12.07
CA GLY A 1 12.74 6.75 -13.32
C GLY A 1 11.42 6.32 -13.96
N PHE A 2 10.24 6.81 -13.51
CA PHE A 2 8.99 6.66 -14.27
C PHE A 2 9.08 7.50 -15.55
N ASP A 3 8.68 6.92 -16.68
CA ASP A 3 8.68 7.59 -17.98
C ASP A 3 7.35 8.33 -18.17
N PHE A 4 7.36 9.65 -18.09
CA PHE A 4 6.18 10.50 -18.27
C PHE A 4 5.78 10.70 -19.74
N GLU A 5 6.61 10.29 -20.72
CA GLU A 5 6.22 10.25 -22.13
C GLU A 5 5.35 9.01 -22.44
N ALA A 6 5.46 7.96 -21.60
CA ALA A 6 4.68 6.74 -21.66
C ALA A 6 3.75 6.57 -20.44
N GLY A 7 3.28 7.69 -19.88
CA GLY A 7 2.35 7.65 -18.74
C GLY A 7 2.16 9.00 -18.07
N ARG A 8 1.34 9.03 -17.02
CA ARG A 8 1.00 10.26 -16.30
C ARG A 8 0.64 10.00 -14.84
N LEU A 9 0.66 11.06 -14.05
CA LEU A 9 0.18 11.09 -12.68
C LEU A 9 -1.02 12.05 -12.59
N ASP A 10 -2.13 11.55 -12.05
CA ASP A 10 -3.37 12.29 -11.83
C ASP A 10 -3.82 12.23 -10.37
N VAL A 11 -4.89 12.93 -10.03
CA VAL A 11 -5.52 12.90 -8.70
C VAL A 11 -6.73 11.98 -8.71
N SER A 12 -6.87 11.15 -7.68
CA SER A 12 -8.06 10.33 -7.44
C SER A 12 -8.36 10.19 -5.95
N THR A 13 -9.52 9.63 -5.63
CA THR A 13 -9.92 9.36 -4.23
C THR A 13 -9.08 8.27 -3.56
N HIS A 14 -8.54 7.35 -4.35
CA HIS A 14 -7.64 6.29 -3.91
C HIS A 14 -6.47 6.18 -4.88
N PRO A 15 -5.19 6.15 -4.42
CA PRO A 15 -4.07 5.87 -5.30
C PRO A 15 -4.24 4.54 -6.03
N PHE A 16 -3.90 4.50 -7.29
CA PHE A 16 -3.79 3.27 -8.07
C PHE A 16 -2.88 3.45 -9.29
N CYS A 17 -2.42 2.34 -9.84
CA CYS A 17 -1.70 2.27 -11.10
C CYS A 17 -2.45 1.34 -12.07
N GLY A 18 -2.55 1.75 -13.32
CA GLY A 18 -3.22 0.98 -14.36
C GLY A 18 -2.85 1.46 -15.75
N GLY A 19 -3.54 0.94 -16.76
CA GLY A 19 -3.28 1.27 -18.15
C GLY A 19 -2.65 0.11 -18.93
N VAL A 20 -1.79 0.45 -19.86
CA VAL A 20 -1.02 -0.50 -20.68
C VAL A 20 0.46 -0.12 -20.63
N PRO A 21 1.40 -1.02 -20.98
CA PRO A 21 2.84 -0.72 -20.86
C PRO A 21 3.30 0.54 -21.61
N GLU A 22 2.58 0.97 -22.64
CA GLU A 22 2.87 2.17 -23.43
C GLU A 22 2.18 3.45 -22.90
N ASP A 23 1.18 3.31 -22.03
CA ASP A 23 0.46 4.41 -21.40
C ASP A 23 0.06 4.02 -19.97
N VAL A 24 1.01 4.05 -19.06
CA VAL A 24 0.83 3.70 -17.64
C VAL A 24 0.34 4.92 -16.88
N ARG A 25 -0.79 4.79 -16.20
CA ARG A 25 -1.42 5.88 -15.46
C ARG A 25 -1.43 5.59 -13.97
N MET A 26 -0.78 6.49 -13.24
CA MET A 26 -0.77 6.48 -11.78
C MET A 26 -1.70 7.56 -11.25
N THR A 27 -2.26 7.33 -10.09
CA THR A 27 -3.01 8.35 -9.35
C THR A 27 -2.53 8.48 -7.93
N THR A 28 -2.76 9.64 -7.33
CA THR A 28 -2.50 9.90 -5.92
C THR A 28 -3.61 10.74 -5.31
N ARG A 29 -3.62 10.83 -3.98
CA ARG A 29 -4.54 11.68 -3.22
C ARG A 29 -3.73 12.71 -2.45
N PHE A 30 -4.10 13.98 -2.59
CA PHE A 30 -3.47 15.08 -1.87
C PHE A 30 -4.29 15.53 -0.67
N ARG A 31 -3.59 15.92 0.38
CA ARG A 31 -4.11 16.67 1.51
C ARG A 31 -3.14 17.81 1.82
N ASP A 32 -3.65 19.00 2.06
CA ASP A 32 -2.84 20.20 2.33
C ASP A 32 -2.14 20.13 3.69
N ASP A 33 -2.68 19.35 4.63
CA ASP A 33 -2.20 19.18 5.99
C ASP A 33 -1.30 17.95 6.18
N GLU A 34 -1.13 17.11 5.13
CA GLU A 34 -0.41 15.84 5.25
C GLU A 34 0.24 15.46 3.91
N PHE A 35 1.55 15.69 3.77
CA PHE A 35 2.28 15.40 2.52
C PHE A 35 2.81 13.96 2.44
N LEU A 36 3.06 13.34 3.60
CA LEU A 36 3.82 12.09 3.65
C LEU A 36 3.05 10.92 3.04
N SER A 37 1.77 10.78 3.36
CA SER A 37 0.90 9.75 2.79
C SER A 37 0.79 9.88 1.27
N SER A 38 0.64 11.10 0.76
CA SER A 38 0.62 11.38 -0.68
C SER A 38 1.95 11.02 -1.34
N LEU A 39 3.07 11.35 -0.71
CA LEU A 39 4.41 11.04 -1.22
C LEU A 39 4.65 9.52 -1.24
N MET A 40 4.36 8.83 -0.13
CA MET A 40 4.57 7.38 -0.03
C MET A 40 3.64 6.61 -0.96
N GLY A 41 2.38 7.01 -1.08
CA GLY A 41 1.46 6.45 -2.06
C GLY A 41 1.95 6.65 -3.51
N THR A 42 2.48 7.83 -3.85
CA THR A 42 3.07 8.07 -5.18
C THR A 42 4.31 7.21 -5.41
N ILE A 43 5.13 7.00 -4.39
CA ILE A 43 6.30 6.10 -4.47
C ILE A 43 5.85 4.65 -4.69
N HIS A 44 4.80 4.21 -3.99
CA HIS A 44 4.18 2.90 -4.16
C HIS A 44 3.70 2.70 -5.61
N GLU A 45 2.86 3.61 -6.10
CA GLU A 45 2.35 3.53 -7.49
C GLU A 45 3.47 3.63 -8.53
N THR A 46 4.57 4.34 -8.22
CA THR A 46 5.76 4.37 -9.09
C THR A 46 6.40 2.98 -9.22
N GLY A 47 6.39 2.18 -8.17
CA GLY A 47 6.86 0.79 -8.22
C GLY A 47 6.05 -0.05 -9.21
N HIS A 48 4.73 0.01 -9.10
CA HIS A 48 3.82 -0.62 -10.06
C HIS A 48 4.03 -0.11 -11.49
N GLY A 49 4.07 1.21 -11.65
CA GLY A 49 4.20 1.85 -12.96
C GLY A 49 5.52 1.51 -13.65
N ARG A 50 6.60 1.45 -12.90
CA ARG A 50 7.90 1.04 -13.44
C ARG A 50 7.95 -0.43 -13.84
N TYR A 51 7.27 -1.29 -13.11
CA TYR A 51 7.14 -2.69 -13.49
C TYR A 51 6.45 -2.81 -14.85
N GLU A 52 5.29 -2.18 -15.02
CA GLU A 52 4.53 -2.17 -16.27
C GLU A 52 5.34 -1.58 -17.44
N GLN A 53 5.98 -0.43 -17.26
CA GLN A 53 6.78 0.22 -18.29
C GLN A 53 8.03 -0.57 -18.72
N ASN A 54 8.49 -1.51 -17.91
CA ASN A 54 9.67 -2.33 -18.19
C ASN A 54 9.33 -3.77 -18.59
N LEU A 55 8.06 -4.10 -18.80
CA LEU A 55 7.69 -5.37 -19.42
C LEU A 55 8.26 -5.47 -20.84
N PRO A 56 8.57 -6.70 -21.33
CA PRO A 56 9.29 -6.89 -22.59
C PRO A 56 8.43 -6.51 -23.82
N ARG A 57 8.62 -5.30 -24.31
CA ARG A 57 7.82 -4.71 -25.41
C ARG A 57 7.89 -5.47 -26.73
N ASP A 58 8.98 -6.18 -27.01
CA ASP A 58 9.12 -7.01 -28.20
C ASP A 58 8.11 -8.17 -28.25
N TRP A 59 7.47 -8.46 -27.13
CA TRP A 59 6.50 -9.54 -26.96
C TRP A 59 5.07 -9.04 -26.71
N LEU A 60 4.78 -7.77 -26.98
CA LEU A 60 3.43 -7.21 -26.79
C LEU A 60 2.36 -8.08 -27.47
N GLY A 61 1.25 -8.28 -26.73
CA GLY A 61 0.18 -9.19 -27.15
C GLY A 61 0.46 -10.68 -26.89
N GLN A 62 1.62 -11.01 -26.31
CA GLN A 62 1.94 -12.36 -25.85
C GLN A 62 1.88 -12.43 -24.31
N PRO A 63 1.48 -13.57 -23.72
CA PRO A 63 1.40 -13.70 -22.26
C PRO A 63 2.72 -13.45 -21.52
N VAL A 64 3.87 -13.59 -22.19
CA VAL A 64 5.19 -13.31 -21.61
C VAL A 64 5.45 -11.82 -21.41
N ALA A 65 4.72 -10.94 -22.12
CA ALA A 65 4.81 -9.50 -21.99
C ALA A 65 3.83 -8.90 -20.96
N GLU A 66 3.07 -9.74 -20.27
CA GLU A 66 2.11 -9.30 -19.26
C GLU A 66 2.66 -9.48 -17.85
N ALA A 67 2.23 -8.62 -16.92
CA ALA A 67 2.53 -8.77 -15.51
C ALA A 67 2.03 -10.12 -14.97
N ARG A 68 2.80 -10.76 -14.11
CA ARG A 68 2.49 -12.09 -13.56
C ARG A 68 2.29 -12.02 -12.06
N SER A 69 1.11 -12.38 -11.61
CA SER A 69 0.61 -12.38 -10.24
C SER A 69 0.57 -11.00 -9.55
N ALA A 70 -0.46 -10.79 -8.73
CA ALA A 70 -0.57 -9.60 -7.89
C ALA A 70 0.56 -9.53 -6.85
N ALA A 71 1.04 -10.67 -6.33
CA ALA A 71 2.15 -10.68 -5.38
C ALA A 71 3.45 -10.15 -5.99
N LEU A 72 3.78 -10.51 -7.24
CA LEU A 72 4.96 -9.96 -7.91
C LEU A 72 4.78 -8.47 -8.22
N HIS A 73 3.58 -8.06 -8.59
CA HIS A 73 3.26 -6.66 -8.83
C HIS A 73 3.42 -5.82 -7.55
N GLU A 74 2.88 -6.31 -6.42
CA GLU A 74 3.05 -5.69 -5.10
C GLU A 74 4.51 -5.71 -4.62
N SER A 75 5.31 -6.70 -5.01
CA SER A 75 6.74 -6.68 -4.63
C SER A 75 7.49 -5.49 -5.21
N GLN A 76 7.07 -5.01 -6.39
CA GLN A 76 7.66 -3.83 -7.01
C GLN A 76 7.26 -2.55 -6.27
N SER A 77 5.97 -2.39 -5.94
CA SER A 77 5.48 -1.23 -5.19
C SER A 77 6.06 -1.17 -3.78
N LEU A 78 6.06 -2.29 -3.06
CA LEU A 78 6.58 -2.37 -1.69
C LEU A 78 8.10 -2.22 -1.62
N SER A 79 8.86 -2.67 -2.64
CA SER A 79 10.28 -2.38 -2.75
C SER A 79 10.56 -0.88 -2.83
N PHE A 80 9.76 -0.14 -3.57
CA PHE A 80 9.88 1.31 -3.66
C PHE A 80 9.41 2.01 -2.39
N GLU A 81 8.25 1.67 -1.87
CA GLU A 81 7.66 2.31 -0.70
C GLU A 81 8.42 1.94 0.58
N MET A 82 8.41 0.66 0.94
CA MET A 82 8.92 0.22 2.25
C MET A 82 10.45 0.15 2.27
N GLN A 83 11.09 -0.45 1.27
CA GLN A 83 12.54 -0.66 1.31
C GLN A 83 13.30 0.59 0.91
N LEU A 84 12.95 1.22 -0.23
CA LEU A 84 13.64 2.43 -0.68
C LEU A 84 13.15 3.67 0.08
N GLY A 85 11.84 3.87 0.20
CA GLY A 85 11.23 5.08 0.78
C GLY A 85 11.58 5.29 2.26
N SER A 86 11.74 4.22 3.04
CA SER A 86 12.18 4.28 4.43
C SER A 86 13.71 4.23 4.62
N HIS A 87 14.49 3.94 3.56
CA HIS A 87 15.93 3.82 3.67
C HIS A 87 16.61 5.15 4.04
N PRO A 88 17.56 5.17 4.99
CA PRO A 88 18.23 6.41 5.43
C PRO A 88 18.85 7.22 4.29
N GLY A 89 19.39 6.55 3.25
CA GLY A 89 19.94 7.20 2.07
C GLY A 89 18.91 7.98 1.26
N PHE A 90 17.68 7.47 1.15
CA PHE A 90 16.56 8.17 0.53
C PHE A 90 16.10 9.35 1.40
N VAL A 91 15.92 9.11 2.71
CA VAL A 91 15.50 10.15 3.65
C VAL A 91 16.49 11.31 3.70
N ASN A 92 17.80 11.05 3.62
CA ASN A 92 18.82 12.09 3.55
C ASN A 92 18.68 12.98 2.29
N ARG A 93 18.17 12.44 1.19
CA ARG A 93 17.90 13.19 -0.06
C ARG A 93 16.54 13.90 0.00
N LEU A 94 15.57 13.32 0.69
CA LEU A 94 14.23 13.89 0.86
C LEU A 94 14.24 15.11 1.79
N ALA A 95 14.98 15.06 2.89
CA ALA A 95 14.96 16.08 3.94
C ALA A 95 15.24 17.52 3.46
N PRO A 96 16.21 17.77 2.55
CA PRO A 96 16.40 19.10 1.97
C PRO A 96 15.18 19.60 1.20
N LEU A 97 14.54 18.74 0.40
CA LEU A 97 13.35 19.07 -0.39
C LEU A 97 12.15 19.42 0.50
N VAL A 98 11.97 18.65 1.60
CA VAL A 98 10.94 18.95 2.58
C VAL A 98 11.16 20.30 3.25
N ARG A 99 12.41 20.63 3.61
CA ARG A 99 12.75 21.95 4.18
C ARG A 99 12.58 23.11 3.20
N GLU A 100 12.91 22.88 1.95
CA GLU A 100 12.68 23.86 0.88
C GLU A 100 11.18 24.14 0.72
N ALA A 101 10.33 23.11 0.73
CA ALA A 101 8.89 23.25 0.52
C ALA A 101 8.14 23.80 1.74
N PHE A 102 8.53 23.39 2.97
CA PHE A 102 7.78 23.66 4.21
C PHE A 102 8.52 24.54 5.23
N GLY A 103 9.70 25.03 4.88
CA GLY A 103 10.54 25.83 5.75
C GLY A 103 11.41 24.98 6.69
N GLU A 104 12.37 25.65 7.33
CA GLU A 104 13.30 25.00 8.27
C GLU A 104 12.62 24.66 9.60
N GLN A 105 12.58 23.38 9.92
CA GLN A 105 12.07 22.87 11.19
C GLN A 105 12.94 21.73 11.71
N PRO A 106 13.16 21.61 13.03
CA PRO A 106 13.89 20.48 13.61
C PRO A 106 13.28 19.12 13.29
N ALA A 107 11.94 19.07 13.12
CA ALA A 107 11.21 17.86 12.72
C ALA A 107 11.69 17.31 11.37
N PHE A 108 12.15 18.16 10.45
CA PHE A 108 12.62 17.80 9.12
C PHE A 108 14.11 17.42 9.04
N ALA A 109 14.77 17.29 10.20
CA ALA A 109 16.09 16.66 10.23
C ALA A 109 16.00 15.21 9.75
N PRO A 110 16.97 14.71 8.94
CA PRO A 110 16.90 13.36 8.37
C PRO A 110 16.65 12.26 9.41
N GLN A 111 17.27 12.38 10.59
CA GLN A 111 17.09 11.41 11.66
C GLN A 111 15.66 11.39 12.22
N ASN A 112 15.02 12.56 12.29
CA ASN A 112 13.64 12.67 12.77
C ASN A 112 12.64 12.17 11.73
N LEU A 113 12.85 12.49 10.45
CA LEU A 113 12.05 11.96 9.34
C LEU A 113 12.17 10.43 9.26
N HIS A 114 13.38 9.90 9.38
CA HIS A 114 13.60 8.45 9.39
C HIS A 114 12.87 7.77 10.56
N ARG A 115 12.97 8.34 11.78
CA ARG A 115 12.23 7.82 12.94
C ARG A 115 10.71 7.88 12.77
N LEU A 116 10.20 8.88 12.07
CA LEU A 116 8.78 9.00 11.76
C LEU A 116 8.36 7.89 10.79
N LEU A 117 9.09 7.70 9.69
CA LEU A 117 8.82 6.70 8.66
C LEU A 117 8.94 5.26 9.16
N THR A 118 9.81 5.01 10.13
CA THR A 118 10.04 3.66 10.70
C THR A 118 9.37 3.46 12.07
N ARG A 119 8.43 4.34 12.44
CA ARG A 119 7.74 4.25 13.72
C ARG A 119 6.73 3.11 13.72
N VAL A 120 6.88 2.16 14.63
CA VAL A 120 5.87 1.12 14.88
C VAL A 120 4.75 1.65 15.75
N LYS A 121 3.52 1.63 15.24
CA LYS A 121 2.33 2.06 15.94
C LYS A 121 1.09 1.32 15.42
N PRO A 122 0.61 0.28 16.09
CA PRO A 122 -0.64 -0.38 15.71
C PRO A 122 -1.80 0.63 15.56
N GLY A 123 -2.61 0.45 14.54
CA GLY A 123 -3.74 1.32 14.22
C GLY A 123 -4.89 0.56 13.60
N TYR A 124 -5.96 1.28 13.30
CA TYR A 124 -7.18 0.69 12.71
C TYR A 124 -7.01 0.36 11.22
N ILE A 125 -6.35 1.23 10.48
CA ILE A 125 -6.37 1.26 9.02
C ILE A 125 -5.16 0.54 8.45
N ARG A 126 -5.41 -0.48 7.61
CA ARG A 126 -4.36 -1.29 6.97
C ARG A 126 -3.42 -0.46 6.11
N VAL A 127 -3.96 0.40 5.26
CA VAL A 127 -3.15 1.21 4.34
C VAL A 127 -2.27 2.25 5.04
N ASP A 128 -2.56 2.58 6.30
CA ASP A 128 -1.76 3.48 7.13
C ASP A 128 -0.84 2.72 8.09
N ALA A 129 -0.83 1.38 8.03
CA ALA A 129 -0.06 0.54 8.93
C ALA A 129 1.45 0.62 8.61
N ASP A 130 2.26 0.60 9.66
CA ASP A 130 3.71 0.52 9.54
C ASP A 130 4.18 -0.87 9.06
N GLU A 131 5.43 -0.97 8.63
CA GLU A 131 6.04 -2.18 8.07
C GLU A 131 5.91 -3.43 8.99
N VAL A 132 5.91 -3.24 10.31
CA VAL A 132 5.83 -4.33 11.29
C VAL A 132 4.39 -4.80 11.49
N THR A 133 3.44 -3.86 11.57
CA THR A 133 2.03 -4.18 11.85
C THR A 133 1.22 -4.50 10.60
N TYR A 134 1.69 -4.11 9.41
CA TYR A 134 1.01 -4.38 8.14
C TYR A 134 0.73 -5.87 7.90
N PRO A 135 1.68 -6.81 8.09
CA PRO A 135 1.40 -8.24 7.94
C PRO A 135 0.30 -8.76 8.86
N ALA A 136 0.18 -8.22 10.08
CA ALA A 136 -0.89 -8.61 11.00
C ALA A 136 -2.28 -8.25 10.47
N HIS A 137 -2.41 -7.11 9.80
CA HIS A 137 -3.64 -6.75 9.09
C HIS A 137 -3.97 -7.70 7.94
N ILE A 138 -2.96 -8.24 7.26
CA ILE A 138 -3.16 -9.21 6.17
C ILE A 138 -3.56 -10.58 6.73
N ILE A 139 -2.87 -11.06 7.77
CA ILE A 139 -3.18 -12.33 8.45
C ILE A 139 -4.63 -12.34 8.92
N LEU A 140 -5.07 -11.28 9.60
CA LEU A 140 -6.46 -11.13 10.05
C LEU A 140 -7.45 -11.35 8.91
N ARG A 141 -7.24 -10.70 7.77
CA ARG A 141 -8.15 -10.79 6.61
C ARG A 141 -8.13 -12.18 5.99
N TYR A 142 -6.98 -12.78 5.87
CA TYR A 142 -6.83 -14.15 5.37
C TYR A 142 -7.55 -15.17 6.27
N GLU A 143 -7.40 -15.04 7.60
CA GLU A 143 -8.03 -15.93 8.57
C GLU A 143 -9.56 -15.79 8.67
N ILE A 144 -10.12 -14.67 8.17
CA ILE A 144 -11.57 -14.48 8.02
C ILE A 144 -12.04 -14.93 6.62
N GLU A 145 -11.32 -14.54 5.58
CA GLU A 145 -11.71 -14.79 4.20
C GLU A 145 -11.72 -16.28 3.86
N ARG A 146 -10.72 -17.01 4.31
CA ARG A 146 -10.60 -18.44 4.02
C ARG A 146 -11.81 -19.24 4.53
N PRO A 147 -12.19 -19.23 5.82
CA PRO A 147 -13.35 -19.95 6.28
C PRO A 147 -14.67 -19.43 5.70
N LEU A 148 -14.75 -18.14 5.32
CA LEU A 148 -15.90 -17.60 4.60
C LEU A 148 -16.07 -18.26 3.23
N ILE A 149 -15.00 -18.39 2.46
CA ILE A 149 -15.03 -19.02 1.13
C ILE A 149 -15.25 -20.53 1.22
N GLU A 150 -14.71 -21.17 2.28
CA GLU A 150 -14.91 -22.61 2.56
C GLU A 150 -16.33 -22.91 3.09
N GLY A 151 -17.14 -21.88 3.39
CA GLY A 151 -18.50 -22.03 3.92
C GLY A 151 -18.54 -22.48 5.37
N GLU A 152 -17.50 -22.24 6.12
CA GLU A 152 -17.40 -22.56 7.56
C GLU A 152 -17.98 -21.44 8.44
N ILE A 153 -18.06 -20.22 7.91
CA ILE A 153 -18.68 -19.04 8.56
C ILE A 153 -19.58 -18.32 7.59
N GLU A 154 -20.49 -17.52 8.13
CA GLU A 154 -21.39 -16.67 7.35
C GLU A 154 -20.91 -15.20 7.36
N PRO A 155 -21.32 -14.35 6.40
CA PRO A 155 -20.96 -12.92 6.37
C PRO A 155 -21.28 -12.17 7.65
N GLU A 156 -22.32 -12.57 8.37
CA GLU A 156 -22.76 -11.99 9.64
C GLU A 156 -21.78 -12.22 10.78
N ASP A 157 -20.89 -13.22 10.67
CA ASP A 157 -19.86 -13.52 11.65
C ASP A 157 -18.62 -12.61 11.54
N ILE A 158 -18.43 -11.98 10.37
CA ILE A 158 -17.26 -11.17 10.06
C ILE A 158 -16.99 -10.09 11.12
N PRO A 159 -17.97 -9.27 11.56
CA PRO A 159 -17.68 -8.21 12.52
C PRO A 159 -17.11 -8.73 13.85
N ALA A 160 -17.67 -9.81 14.37
CA ALA A 160 -17.21 -10.38 15.65
C ALA A 160 -15.81 -11.01 15.53
N LEU A 161 -15.55 -11.70 14.42
CA LEU A 161 -14.23 -12.25 14.12
C LEU A 161 -13.19 -11.16 13.90
N TRP A 162 -13.57 -10.08 13.22
CA TRP A 162 -12.71 -8.91 13.01
C TRP A 162 -12.29 -8.30 14.34
N ASP A 163 -13.24 -8.02 15.23
CA ASP A 163 -12.95 -7.43 16.54
C ASP A 163 -12.02 -8.32 17.37
N ALA A 164 -12.25 -9.64 17.37
CA ALA A 164 -11.41 -10.58 18.07
C ALA A 164 -9.98 -10.61 17.51
N LYS A 165 -9.82 -10.64 16.18
CA LYS A 165 -8.53 -10.69 15.51
C LYS A 165 -7.74 -9.37 15.61
N MET A 166 -8.40 -8.23 15.51
CA MET A 166 -7.79 -6.92 15.73
C MET A 166 -7.22 -6.80 17.15
N MET A 167 -7.97 -7.27 18.13
CA MET A 167 -7.50 -7.30 19.52
C MET A 167 -6.34 -8.29 19.71
N GLU A 168 -6.43 -9.50 19.13
CA GLU A 168 -5.42 -10.56 19.25
C GLU A 168 -4.08 -10.14 18.63
N LEU A 169 -4.12 -9.65 17.37
CA LEU A 169 -2.91 -9.43 16.57
C LEU A 169 -2.32 -8.02 16.72
N LEU A 170 -3.14 -7.03 16.99
CA LEU A 170 -2.76 -5.61 16.99
C LEU A 170 -3.02 -4.90 18.31
N GLY A 171 -3.77 -5.51 19.23
CA GLY A 171 -4.16 -4.89 20.49
C GLY A 171 -5.12 -3.70 20.30
N VAL A 172 -5.88 -3.69 19.21
CA VAL A 172 -6.77 -2.58 18.82
C VAL A 172 -8.23 -3.00 18.97
N ASP A 173 -9.02 -2.23 19.70
CA ASP A 173 -10.45 -2.46 19.92
C ASP A 173 -11.26 -1.79 18.80
N THR A 174 -11.91 -2.59 17.95
CA THR A 174 -12.73 -2.14 16.82
C THR A 174 -14.23 -2.25 17.05
N ARG A 175 -14.67 -2.69 18.24
CA ARG A 175 -16.08 -2.90 18.56
C ARG A 175 -16.92 -1.65 18.30
N GLY A 176 -17.96 -1.82 17.46
CA GLY A 176 -18.85 -0.72 17.05
C GLY A 176 -18.27 0.25 16.01
N ASN A 177 -17.05 0.07 15.59
CA ASN A 177 -16.40 0.88 14.54
C ASN A 177 -16.32 0.10 13.22
N PHE A 178 -17.43 -0.04 12.54
CA PHE A 178 -17.50 -0.75 11.26
C PHE A 178 -16.71 -0.05 10.15
N LYS A 179 -16.72 1.28 10.15
CA LYS A 179 -16.07 2.10 9.11
C LYS A 179 -14.57 1.88 9.03
N ASP A 180 -13.88 1.96 10.18
CA ASP A 180 -12.44 1.76 10.27
C ASP A 180 -12.10 0.31 10.67
N GLY A 181 -13.11 -0.54 10.74
CA GLY A 181 -13.06 -1.99 10.94
C GLY A 181 -13.27 -2.74 9.64
N PRO A 182 -14.25 -3.67 9.58
CA PRO A 182 -14.42 -4.59 8.44
C PRO A 182 -14.81 -3.90 7.11
N LEU A 183 -15.26 -2.65 7.14
CA LEU A 183 -15.67 -1.91 5.94
C LEU A 183 -14.57 -0.97 5.38
N GLN A 184 -13.34 -1.05 5.88
CA GLN A 184 -12.28 -0.14 5.45
C GLN A 184 -11.69 -0.46 4.07
N ASP A 185 -11.79 -1.72 3.63
CA ASP A 185 -11.21 -2.19 2.37
C ASP A 185 -12.29 -2.45 1.30
N VAL A 186 -11.93 -2.27 0.04
CA VAL A 186 -12.81 -2.48 -1.12
C VAL A 186 -12.71 -3.90 -1.72
N HIS A 187 -11.79 -4.73 -1.24
CA HIS A 187 -11.47 -6.02 -1.84
C HIS A 187 -12.67 -6.96 -1.93
N TRP A 188 -13.35 -7.21 -0.82
CA TRP A 188 -14.50 -8.11 -0.79
C TRP A 188 -15.70 -7.57 -1.58
N PRO A 189 -16.08 -6.27 -1.48
CA PRO A 189 -17.11 -5.68 -2.35
C PRO A 189 -16.79 -5.78 -3.86
N GLU A 190 -15.51 -5.73 -4.24
CA GLU A 190 -15.03 -5.88 -5.62
C GLU A 190 -14.78 -7.35 -6.02
N ALA A 191 -15.17 -8.30 -5.17
CA ALA A 191 -14.96 -9.74 -5.38
C ALA A 191 -13.47 -10.14 -5.53
N LEU A 192 -12.54 -9.40 -4.94
CA LEU A 192 -11.11 -9.67 -4.95
C LEU A 192 -10.73 -10.64 -3.82
N PHE A 193 -11.32 -11.82 -3.83
CA PHE A 193 -10.98 -12.89 -2.89
C PHE A 193 -9.61 -13.51 -3.21
N GLY A 194 -8.85 -13.86 -2.17
CA GLY A 194 -7.48 -14.38 -2.29
C GLY A 194 -6.43 -13.31 -2.58
N TYR A 195 -6.80 -12.02 -2.62
CA TYR A 195 -5.88 -10.94 -2.93
C TYR A 195 -4.98 -10.54 -1.75
N PHE A 196 -5.50 -10.47 -0.54
CA PHE A 196 -4.77 -9.98 0.63
C PHE A 196 -3.40 -10.64 0.87
N PRO A 197 -3.22 -11.96 0.70
CA PRO A 197 -1.90 -12.57 0.84
C PRO A 197 -0.82 -11.99 -0.08
N CYS A 198 -1.21 -11.41 -1.23
CA CYS A 198 -0.28 -10.82 -2.19
C CYS A 198 0.55 -9.69 -1.57
N TYR A 199 0.00 -8.94 -0.65
CA TYR A 199 0.72 -7.88 0.07
C TYR A 199 1.88 -8.42 0.91
N SER A 200 1.63 -9.43 1.74
CA SER A 200 2.69 -10.03 2.55
C SER A 200 3.70 -10.80 1.71
N LEU A 201 3.24 -11.54 0.70
CA LEU A 201 4.12 -12.27 -0.22
C LEU A 201 4.99 -11.31 -1.06
N GLY A 202 4.42 -10.17 -1.45
CA GLY A 202 5.15 -9.15 -2.19
C GLY A 202 6.19 -8.41 -1.34
N ALA A 203 5.97 -8.31 -0.01
CA ALA A 203 6.92 -7.69 0.91
C ALA A 203 8.10 -8.59 1.28
N MET A 204 7.99 -9.92 1.10
CA MET A 204 9.04 -10.91 1.41
C MET A 204 10.10 -10.99 0.31
#